data_e5429b210139c0d724a7917261217c91
#
_entry.id   e5429b210139c0d724a7917261217c91
#
_cell.length_a   1.000
_cell.length_b   1.000
_cell.length_c   1.000
_cell.angle_alpha   90.00
_cell.angle_beta   90.00
_cell.angle_gamma   90.00
#
_symmetry.space_group_name_H-M   'P 1'
#
loop_
_entity.id
_entity.type
_entity.pdbx_description
1 polymer ?
#
loop_
_entity_poly.entity_id
_entity_poly.type
_entity_poly.pdbx_seq_one_letter_code
_entity_poly.pdbx_strand_id
1 'polypeptide(L)'
;HYCFFDYKKEQYGLDWNAIYDKYSRQIADDMTDNQLFEVLGNMLGELKDGHVNMYSSWDVARNWSWHENYPSNLSDTLINRYLGTDYRISSGMRYRILDDNIGYIRLQSFASSMGEGNLDEILYYLMPCNALIIDIRDNGGGLVTSAEQLAARFTNTPLLVGYMQHKTGRGHSDFS
;
A
#
# COMPACT_ATOMS: atom_id res chain seq x y z
N HIS A 1 4.91 6.81 -17.50
CA HIS A 1 5.90 5.76 -17.13
C HIS A 1 5.28 4.62 -16.27
N TYR A 2 4.04 4.18 -16.62
CA TYR A 2 3.42 3.05 -15.96
C TYR A 2 4.18 1.75 -16.26
N CYS A 3 4.41 0.94 -15.23
CA CYS A 3 5.30 -0.21 -15.32
C CYS A 3 4.61 -1.52 -15.75
N PHE A 4 3.28 -1.59 -15.67
CA PHE A 4 2.55 -2.86 -15.76
C PHE A 4 1.68 -3.00 -17.02
N PHE A 5 1.97 -2.26 -18.12
CA PHE A 5 1.16 -2.35 -19.33
C PHE A 5 1.08 -3.77 -19.89
N ASP A 6 2.23 -4.46 -19.99
CA ASP A 6 2.28 -5.83 -20.53
C ASP A 6 1.58 -6.81 -19.59
N TYR A 7 1.79 -6.68 -18.28
CA TYR A 7 1.08 -7.46 -17.27
C TYR A 7 -0.45 -7.26 -17.36
N LYS A 8 -0.91 -6.00 -17.48
CA LYS A 8 -2.33 -5.70 -17.62
C LYS A 8 -2.92 -6.27 -18.92
N LYS A 9 -2.14 -6.27 -20.00
CA LYS A 9 -2.55 -6.88 -21.27
C LYS A 9 -2.67 -8.40 -21.15
N GLU A 10 -1.69 -9.06 -20.57
CA GLU A 10 -1.68 -10.51 -20.41
C GLU A 10 -2.76 -11.02 -19.45
N GLN A 11 -2.91 -10.39 -18.29
CA GLN A 11 -3.78 -10.86 -17.23
C GLN A 11 -5.24 -10.39 -17.37
N TYR A 12 -5.48 -9.22 -17.96
CA TYR A 12 -6.81 -8.59 -18.01
C TYR A 12 -7.26 -8.23 -19.42
N GLY A 13 -6.45 -8.49 -20.43
CA GLY A 13 -6.75 -8.13 -21.82
C GLY A 13 -6.76 -6.62 -22.10
N LEU A 14 -6.14 -5.81 -21.23
CA LEU A 14 -6.11 -4.35 -21.36
C LEU A 14 -5.05 -3.95 -22.40
N ASP A 15 -5.49 -3.52 -23.58
CA ASP A 15 -4.59 -2.94 -24.58
C ASP A 15 -4.56 -1.42 -24.44
N TRP A 16 -3.42 -0.91 -23.94
CA TRP A 16 -3.27 0.51 -23.68
C TRP A 16 -3.34 1.38 -24.95
N ASN A 17 -2.91 0.85 -26.08
CA ASN A 17 -3.01 1.58 -27.34
C ASN A 17 -4.48 1.73 -27.78
N ALA A 18 -5.27 0.67 -27.62
CA ALA A 18 -6.70 0.73 -27.91
C ALA A 18 -7.43 1.67 -26.93
N ILE A 19 -7.03 1.69 -25.65
CA ILE A 19 -7.55 2.63 -24.65
C ILE A 19 -7.18 4.06 -25.03
N TYR A 20 -5.93 4.32 -25.40
CA TYR A 20 -5.49 5.63 -25.87
C TYR A 20 -6.31 6.11 -27.07
N ASP A 21 -6.49 5.26 -28.08
CA ASP A 21 -7.29 5.58 -29.27
C ASP A 21 -8.76 5.88 -28.95
N LYS A 22 -9.32 5.16 -27.96
CA LYS A 22 -10.71 5.39 -27.51
C LYS A 22 -10.87 6.77 -26.86
N TYR A 23 -9.94 7.15 -26.00
CA TYR A 23 -10.07 8.38 -25.21
C TYR A 23 -9.52 9.60 -25.95
N SER A 24 -8.51 9.47 -26.81
CA SER A 24 -8.00 10.57 -27.63
C SER A 24 -9.07 11.17 -28.55
N ARG A 25 -10.00 10.36 -29.05
CA ARG A 25 -11.14 10.82 -29.87
C ARG A 25 -12.18 11.61 -29.11
N GLN A 26 -12.15 11.59 -27.78
CA GLN A 26 -13.07 12.35 -26.94
C GLN A 26 -12.51 13.74 -26.60
N ILE A 27 -11.25 14.00 -26.89
CA ILE A 27 -10.60 15.29 -26.62
C ILE A 27 -10.92 16.26 -27.77
N ALA A 28 -11.42 17.44 -27.43
CA ALA A 28 -11.70 18.52 -28.34
C ALA A 28 -11.03 19.82 -27.85
N ASP A 29 -10.71 20.73 -28.77
CA ASP A 29 -9.99 21.97 -28.48
C ASP A 29 -10.77 22.95 -27.60
N ASP A 30 -12.10 22.82 -27.56
CA ASP A 30 -13.01 23.66 -26.77
C ASP A 30 -13.38 23.07 -25.42
N MET A 31 -12.78 21.97 -25.03
CA MET A 31 -13.00 21.37 -23.71
C MET A 31 -12.55 22.28 -22.57
N THR A 32 -13.35 22.32 -21.52
CA THR A 32 -12.92 22.90 -20.24
C THR A 32 -11.94 21.99 -19.53
N ASP A 33 -11.15 22.55 -18.61
CA ASP A 33 -10.20 21.77 -17.79
C ASP A 33 -10.90 20.64 -17.02
N ASN A 34 -12.14 20.87 -16.54
CA ASN A 34 -12.92 19.84 -15.86
C ASN A 34 -13.28 18.68 -16.78
N GLN A 35 -13.71 18.97 -18.00
CA GLN A 35 -14.06 17.94 -18.99
C GLN A 35 -12.81 17.14 -19.40
N LEU A 36 -11.69 17.82 -19.62
CA LEU A 36 -10.42 17.15 -19.91
C LEU A 36 -9.97 16.27 -18.73
N PHE A 37 -10.09 16.78 -17.50
CA PHE A 37 -9.76 16.03 -16.30
C PHE A 37 -10.60 14.74 -16.18
N GLU A 38 -11.89 14.83 -16.44
CA GLU A 38 -12.81 13.68 -16.43
C GLU A 38 -12.42 12.63 -17.49
N VAL A 39 -12.15 13.04 -18.72
CA VAL A 39 -11.73 12.14 -19.82
C VAL A 39 -10.43 11.42 -19.46
N LEU A 40 -9.42 12.15 -18.98
CA LEU A 40 -8.13 11.58 -18.59
C LEU A 40 -8.24 10.69 -17.35
N GLY A 41 -9.05 11.08 -16.38
CA GLY A 41 -9.32 10.27 -15.18
C GLY A 41 -9.97 8.94 -15.53
N ASN A 42 -10.97 8.96 -16.42
CA ASN A 42 -11.64 7.76 -16.92
C ASN A 42 -10.66 6.87 -17.71
N MET A 43 -9.78 7.45 -18.54
CA MET A 43 -8.75 6.72 -19.26
C MET A 43 -7.79 5.99 -18.29
N LEU A 44 -7.31 6.67 -17.26
CA LEU A 44 -6.44 6.08 -16.25
C LEU A 44 -7.18 5.02 -15.42
N GLY A 45 -8.47 5.20 -15.18
CA GLY A 45 -9.34 4.25 -14.50
C GLY A 45 -9.44 2.89 -15.18
N GLU A 46 -9.27 2.82 -16.52
CA GLU A 46 -9.24 1.55 -17.26
C GLU A 46 -8.10 0.62 -16.80
N LEU A 47 -7.02 1.18 -16.24
CA LEU A 47 -5.89 0.39 -15.72
C LEU A 47 -6.27 -0.45 -14.50
N LYS A 48 -7.35 -0.12 -13.80
CA LYS A 48 -7.80 -0.80 -12.58
C LYS A 48 -6.65 -0.99 -11.59
N ASP A 49 -5.98 0.12 -11.28
CA ASP A 49 -4.82 0.15 -10.40
C ASP A 49 -4.97 1.30 -9.41
N GLY A 50 -5.11 0.97 -8.12
CA GLY A 50 -5.30 1.95 -7.05
C GLY A 50 -4.11 2.90 -6.82
N HIS A 51 -2.94 2.59 -7.39
CA HIS A 51 -1.76 3.47 -7.34
C HIS A 51 -1.72 4.47 -8.49
N VAL A 52 -2.57 4.31 -9.53
CA VAL A 52 -2.68 5.26 -10.62
C VAL A 52 -3.75 6.29 -10.28
N ASN A 53 -3.29 7.46 -9.86
CA ASN A 53 -4.15 8.58 -9.48
C ASN A 53 -3.77 9.82 -10.29
N MET A 54 -4.74 10.68 -10.58
CA MET A 54 -4.51 11.99 -11.19
C MET A 54 -5.05 13.08 -10.26
N TYR A 55 -4.27 14.12 -10.10
CA TYR A 55 -4.55 15.23 -9.19
C TYR A 55 -4.62 16.54 -9.95
N SER A 56 -5.57 17.37 -9.60
CA SER A 56 -5.65 18.78 -9.96
C SER A 56 -5.72 19.63 -8.68
N SER A 57 -5.81 20.95 -8.82
CA SER A 57 -6.04 21.85 -7.68
C SER A 57 -7.47 21.78 -7.11
N TRP A 58 -8.40 21.15 -7.82
CA TRP A 58 -9.83 21.10 -7.46
C TRP A 58 -10.41 19.69 -7.35
N ASP A 59 -9.72 18.65 -7.88
CA ASP A 59 -10.25 17.29 -7.86
C ASP A 59 -9.16 16.22 -7.91
N VAL A 60 -9.54 14.98 -7.56
CA VAL A 60 -8.68 13.80 -7.56
C VAL A 60 -9.39 12.64 -8.25
N ALA A 61 -8.89 12.20 -9.40
CA ALA A 61 -9.36 10.98 -10.05
C ALA A 61 -8.61 9.76 -9.47
N ARG A 62 -9.36 8.85 -8.85
CA ARG A 62 -8.86 7.59 -8.26
C ARG A 62 -9.67 6.42 -8.74
N ASN A 63 -9.02 5.29 -8.98
CA ASN A 63 -9.69 4.04 -9.27
C ASN A 63 -9.66 3.11 -8.04
N TRP A 64 -10.72 3.16 -7.24
CA TRP A 64 -10.90 2.34 -6.04
C TRP A 64 -12.00 1.29 -6.17
N SER A 65 -12.65 1.17 -7.33
CA SER A 65 -13.79 0.26 -7.54
C SER A 65 -13.48 -1.21 -7.25
N TRP A 66 -12.22 -1.62 -7.38
CA TRP A 66 -11.79 -2.97 -7.02
C TRP A 66 -11.85 -3.24 -5.51
N HIS A 67 -11.92 -2.19 -4.69
CA HIS A 67 -11.99 -2.29 -3.22
C HIS A 67 -13.43 -2.29 -2.68
N GLU A 68 -14.40 -1.90 -3.49
CA GLU A 68 -15.77 -1.62 -3.02
C GLU A 68 -16.53 -2.86 -2.51
N ASN A 69 -16.17 -4.04 -2.98
CA ASN A 69 -16.87 -5.29 -2.65
C ASN A 69 -16.08 -6.24 -1.75
N TYR A 70 -14.95 -5.81 -1.20
CA TYR A 70 -14.16 -6.62 -0.28
C TYR A 70 -14.52 -6.25 1.16
N PRO A 71 -15.06 -7.21 1.95
CA PRO A 71 -15.29 -6.95 3.36
C PRO A 71 -13.96 -6.73 4.07
N SER A 72 -13.92 -5.76 4.99
CA SER A 72 -12.77 -5.59 5.86
C SER A 72 -12.51 -6.88 6.65
N ASN A 73 -11.27 -7.33 6.69
CA ASN A 73 -10.83 -8.45 7.53
C ASN A 73 -10.58 -8.02 8.98
N LEU A 74 -10.93 -6.79 9.31
CA LEU A 74 -10.68 -6.16 10.59
C LEU A 74 -11.93 -5.44 11.10
N SER A 75 -12.12 -5.49 12.42
CA SER A 75 -13.11 -4.69 13.12
C SER A 75 -12.46 -4.08 14.36
N ASP A 76 -12.32 -2.76 14.40
CA ASP A 76 -11.79 -2.05 15.56
C ASP A 76 -12.63 -2.29 16.81
N THR A 77 -13.94 -2.47 16.67
CA THR A 77 -14.82 -2.83 17.77
C THR A 77 -14.44 -4.18 18.38
N LEU A 78 -14.16 -5.18 17.54
CA LEU A 78 -13.73 -6.50 18.01
C LEU A 78 -12.33 -6.46 18.60
N ILE A 79 -11.41 -5.70 17.99
CA ILE A 79 -10.07 -5.51 18.54
C ILE A 79 -10.15 -4.88 19.92
N ASN A 80 -10.86 -3.77 20.07
CA ASN A 80 -11.00 -3.09 21.36
C ASN A 80 -11.69 -3.97 22.42
N ARG A 81 -12.62 -4.82 21.98
CA ARG A 81 -13.31 -5.77 22.88
C ARG A 81 -12.38 -6.87 23.40
N TYR A 82 -11.53 -7.44 22.56
CA TYR A 82 -10.69 -8.59 22.92
C TYR A 82 -9.28 -8.21 23.36
N LEU A 83 -8.71 -7.15 22.77
CA LEU A 83 -7.36 -6.70 23.13
C LEU A 83 -7.36 -5.51 24.08
N GLY A 84 -8.53 -4.91 24.33
CA GLY A 84 -8.65 -3.72 25.18
C GLY A 84 -8.10 -2.47 24.53
N THR A 85 -8.07 -1.38 25.31
CA THR A 85 -7.58 -0.06 24.88
C THR A 85 -6.29 0.36 25.60
N ASP A 86 -5.83 -0.45 26.55
CA ASP A 86 -4.59 -0.22 27.28
C ASP A 86 -3.39 -0.79 26.52
N TYR A 87 -2.80 0.05 25.65
CA TYR A 87 -1.62 -0.26 24.87
C TYR A 87 -0.65 0.91 24.83
N ARG A 88 0.63 0.60 24.60
CA ARG A 88 1.67 1.58 24.34
C ARG A 88 1.74 1.89 22.86
N ILE A 89 2.32 3.05 22.51
CA ILE A 89 2.51 3.47 21.13
C ILE A 89 3.97 3.91 20.95
N SER A 90 4.61 3.38 19.91
CA SER A 90 5.91 3.86 19.42
C SER A 90 5.90 3.90 17.90
N SER A 91 6.17 5.06 17.31
CA SER A 91 6.13 5.29 15.84
C SER A 91 4.85 4.78 15.14
N GLY A 92 3.68 4.99 15.78
CA GLY A 92 2.39 4.52 15.24
C GLY A 92 2.09 3.03 15.44
N MET A 93 3.05 2.25 15.90
CA MET A 93 2.84 0.85 16.30
C MET A 93 2.21 0.80 17.70
N ARG A 94 1.08 0.09 17.80
CA ARG A 94 0.44 -0.19 19.10
C ARG A 94 0.93 -1.52 19.61
N TYR A 95 1.34 -1.59 20.89
CA TYR A 95 1.86 -2.81 21.45
C TYR A 95 1.51 -2.97 22.91
N ARG A 96 1.35 -4.22 23.33
CA ARG A 96 1.08 -4.59 24.72
C ARG A 96 1.43 -6.06 24.97
N ILE A 97 1.48 -6.43 26.23
CA ILE A 97 1.51 -7.83 26.65
C ILE A 97 0.06 -8.28 26.88
N LEU A 98 -0.35 -9.34 26.20
CA LEU A 98 -1.65 -9.99 26.40
C LEU A 98 -1.59 -10.98 27.56
N ASP A 99 -2.77 -11.50 27.93
CA ASP A 99 -2.87 -12.64 28.84
C ASP A 99 -2.01 -13.80 28.29
N ASP A 100 -1.62 -14.72 29.15
CA ASP A 100 -0.70 -15.84 28.82
C ASP A 100 0.72 -15.39 28.40
N ASN A 101 1.08 -14.16 28.70
CA ASN A 101 2.40 -13.60 28.43
C ASN A 101 2.77 -13.63 26.94
N ILE A 102 1.84 -13.20 26.08
CA ILE A 102 2.02 -13.07 24.62
C ILE A 102 2.21 -11.59 24.30
N GLY A 103 3.30 -11.27 23.59
CA GLY A 103 3.54 -9.95 23.03
C GLY A 103 2.65 -9.71 21.80
N TYR A 104 2.04 -8.53 21.73
CA TYR A 104 1.22 -8.13 20.59
C TYR A 104 1.68 -6.79 20.06
N ILE A 105 1.91 -6.73 18.74
CA ILE A 105 2.23 -5.50 18.01
C ILE A 105 1.21 -5.36 16.89
N ARG A 106 0.55 -4.21 16.80
CA ARG A 106 -0.30 -3.85 15.67
C ARG A 106 0.32 -2.75 14.84
N LEU A 107 0.44 -2.98 13.53
CA LEU A 107 0.97 -2.04 12.56
C LEU A 107 -0.04 -1.83 11.43
N GLN A 108 -0.70 -0.66 11.43
CA GLN A 108 -1.75 -0.34 10.45
C GLN A 108 -1.20 0.24 9.14
N SER A 109 0.05 0.71 9.13
CA SER A 109 0.66 1.30 7.95
C SER A 109 2.18 1.31 8.07
N PHE A 110 2.84 1.18 6.94
CA PHE A 110 4.28 1.44 6.78
C PHE A 110 4.57 2.85 6.23
N ALA A 111 3.57 3.74 6.18
CA ALA A 111 3.73 5.09 5.62
C ALA A 111 4.67 5.99 6.45
N SER A 112 4.78 5.75 7.74
CA SER A 112 5.73 6.47 8.59
C SER A 112 7.05 5.71 8.67
N SER A 113 8.16 6.46 8.67
CA SER A 113 9.47 5.86 8.92
C SER A 113 9.51 5.30 10.34
N MET A 114 9.98 4.08 10.47
CA MET A 114 10.30 3.46 11.77
C MET A 114 11.78 3.68 12.06
N GLY A 115 12.09 4.30 13.19
CA GLY A 115 13.46 4.35 13.68
C GLY A 115 13.85 3.03 14.35
N GLU A 116 15.13 2.69 14.31
CA GLU A 116 15.65 1.50 15.01
C GLU A 116 15.29 1.52 16.49
N GLY A 117 15.44 2.66 17.14
CA GLY A 117 15.09 2.82 18.56
C GLY A 117 13.62 2.58 18.88
N ASN A 118 12.71 2.81 17.94
CA ASN A 118 11.29 2.52 18.15
C ASN A 118 11.03 1.00 18.18
N LEU A 119 11.66 0.26 17.29
CA LEU A 119 11.57 -1.20 17.27
C LEU A 119 12.28 -1.81 18.48
N ASP A 120 13.45 -1.30 18.84
CA ASP A 120 14.19 -1.78 20.00
C ASP A 120 13.43 -1.57 21.30
N GLU A 121 12.76 -0.41 21.47
CA GLU A 121 11.88 -0.14 22.62
C GLU A 121 10.75 -1.17 22.71
N ILE A 122 10.05 -1.40 21.60
CA ILE A 122 8.94 -2.36 21.56
C ILE A 122 9.42 -3.78 21.88
N LEU A 123 10.47 -4.22 21.21
CA LEU A 123 11.00 -5.59 21.37
C LEU A 123 11.59 -5.79 22.77
N TYR A 124 12.25 -4.78 23.33
CA TYR A 124 12.73 -4.83 24.70
C TYR A 124 11.58 -4.97 25.72
N TYR A 125 10.50 -4.21 25.53
CA TYR A 125 9.32 -4.31 26.40
C TYR A 125 8.65 -5.69 26.29
N LEU A 126 8.63 -6.28 25.09
CA LEU A 126 8.01 -7.58 24.84
C LEU A 126 8.97 -8.76 25.02
N MET A 127 10.24 -8.52 25.33
CA MET A 127 11.25 -9.57 25.49
C MET A 127 10.90 -10.68 26.50
N PRO A 128 10.19 -10.39 27.62
CA PRO A 128 9.79 -11.43 28.57
C PRO A 128 8.68 -12.35 28.07
N CYS A 129 8.06 -12.05 26.92
CA CYS A 129 6.93 -12.81 26.42
C CYS A 129 7.34 -14.16 25.84
N ASN A 130 6.44 -15.14 25.97
CA ASN A 130 6.66 -16.49 25.43
C ASN A 130 6.50 -16.57 23.91
N ALA A 131 5.72 -15.64 23.32
CA ALA A 131 5.45 -15.57 21.89
C ALA A 131 5.15 -14.12 21.49
N LEU A 132 5.19 -13.85 20.18
CA LEU A 132 4.89 -12.54 19.60
C LEU A 132 3.87 -12.69 18.48
N ILE A 133 2.85 -11.84 18.50
CA ILE A 133 1.90 -11.66 17.41
C ILE A 133 2.19 -10.30 16.77
N ILE A 134 2.45 -10.30 15.46
CA ILE A 134 2.56 -9.09 14.65
C ILE A 134 1.32 -9.01 13.78
N ASP A 135 0.44 -8.07 14.09
CA ASP A 135 -0.84 -7.87 13.41
C ASP A 135 -0.72 -6.77 12.35
N ILE A 136 -0.72 -7.19 11.10
CA ILE A 136 -0.70 -6.33 9.92
C ILE A 136 -2.03 -6.36 9.15
N ARG A 137 -3.11 -6.86 9.75
CA ARG A 137 -4.43 -6.83 9.13
C ARG A 137 -4.83 -5.40 8.85
N ASP A 138 -5.42 -5.17 7.68
CA ASP A 138 -5.81 -3.85 7.18
C ASP A 138 -4.63 -2.84 7.08
N ASN A 139 -3.42 -3.37 6.90
CA ASN A 139 -2.26 -2.53 6.64
C ASN A 139 -2.27 -2.06 5.18
N GLY A 140 -2.33 -0.76 4.98
CA GLY A 140 -2.38 -0.14 3.65
C GLY A 140 -1.04 -0.08 2.92
N GLY A 141 0.03 -0.66 3.46
CA GLY A 141 1.37 -0.56 2.90
C GLY A 141 2.10 0.74 3.29
N GLY A 142 3.05 1.17 2.47
CA GLY A 142 3.86 2.37 2.68
C GLY A 142 5.31 2.17 2.25
N LEU A 143 6.26 2.56 3.09
CA LEU A 143 7.69 2.50 2.81
C LEU A 143 8.21 1.06 2.90
N VAL A 144 8.82 0.57 1.84
CA VAL A 144 9.48 -0.75 1.82
C VAL A 144 10.56 -0.84 2.89
N THR A 145 11.34 0.23 3.06
CA THR A 145 12.39 0.30 4.10
C THR A 145 11.85 0.11 5.51
N SER A 146 10.65 0.58 5.82
CA SER A 146 10.01 0.35 7.12
C SER A 146 9.62 -1.11 7.32
N ALA A 147 9.14 -1.78 6.26
CA ALA A 147 8.83 -3.20 6.30
C ALA A 147 10.11 -4.05 6.45
N GLU A 148 11.19 -3.69 5.73
CA GLU A 148 12.49 -4.34 5.83
C GLU A 148 13.10 -4.19 7.23
N GLN A 149 13.03 -3.01 7.83
CA GLN A 149 13.52 -2.77 9.19
C GLN A 149 12.80 -3.64 10.23
N LEU A 150 11.48 -3.80 10.09
CA LEU A 150 10.72 -4.70 10.95
C LEU A 150 11.14 -6.16 10.71
N ALA A 151 11.18 -6.61 9.46
CA ALA A 151 11.53 -7.99 9.12
C ALA A 151 12.96 -8.36 9.55
N ALA A 152 13.90 -7.41 9.44
CA ALA A 152 15.30 -7.61 9.83
C ALA A 152 15.49 -7.94 11.32
N ARG A 153 14.51 -7.62 12.18
CA ARG A 153 14.56 -7.99 13.61
C ARG A 153 14.32 -9.48 13.85
N PHE A 154 13.89 -10.23 12.85
CA PHE A 154 13.54 -11.65 12.95
C PHE A 154 14.44 -12.56 12.11
N THR A 155 15.54 -12.02 11.60
CA THR A 155 16.56 -12.81 10.86
C THR A 155 17.97 -12.44 11.30
N ASN A 156 18.84 -13.44 11.37
CA ASN A 156 20.25 -13.25 11.69
C ASN A 156 21.17 -13.23 10.44
N THR A 157 20.57 -13.44 9.27
CA THR A 157 21.31 -13.47 8.00
C THR A 157 20.59 -12.63 6.96
N PRO A 158 21.33 -11.98 6.05
CA PRO A 158 20.71 -11.31 4.91
C PRO A 158 19.89 -12.30 4.07
N LEU A 159 18.65 -11.94 3.80
CA LEU A 159 17.74 -12.70 2.95
C LEU A 159 17.32 -11.85 1.75
N LEU A 160 17.45 -12.41 0.56
CA LEU A 160 16.89 -11.79 -0.63
C LEU A 160 15.36 -12.00 -0.64
N VAL A 161 14.61 -10.93 -0.45
CA VAL A 161 13.12 -10.98 -0.39
C VAL A 161 12.46 -10.57 -1.70
N GLY A 162 13.20 -9.96 -2.62
CA GLY A 162 12.68 -9.55 -3.93
C GLY A 162 13.62 -8.63 -4.68
N TYR A 163 13.18 -8.21 -5.84
CA TYR A 163 13.86 -7.24 -6.69
C TYR A 163 12.95 -6.04 -6.91
N MET A 164 13.53 -4.85 -6.93
CA MET A 164 12.86 -3.62 -7.30
C MET A 164 13.44 -3.13 -8.63
N GLN A 165 12.59 -2.98 -9.63
CA GLN A 165 12.98 -2.44 -10.92
C GLN A 165 12.40 -1.04 -11.10
N HIS A 166 13.19 -0.17 -11.70
CA HIS A 166 12.79 1.19 -12.03
C HIS A 166 12.64 1.36 -13.53
N LYS A 167 11.63 2.12 -13.93
CA LYS A 167 11.42 2.48 -15.33
C LYS A 167 12.52 3.44 -15.77
N THR A 168 13.28 3.08 -16.79
CA THR A 168 14.43 3.86 -17.34
C THR A 168 14.12 4.55 -18.65
N GLY A 169 13.03 4.19 -19.33
CA GLY A 169 12.65 4.74 -20.62
C GLY A 169 11.15 4.64 -20.90
N ARG A 170 10.78 4.91 -22.17
CA ARG A 170 9.38 4.89 -22.64
C ARG A 170 8.94 3.53 -23.18
N GLY A 171 9.86 2.66 -23.53
CA GLY A 171 9.57 1.31 -24.02
C GLY A 171 9.01 0.44 -22.90
N HIS A 172 8.20 -0.56 -23.24
CA HIS A 172 7.55 -1.43 -22.26
C HIS A 172 8.57 -2.24 -21.44
N SER A 173 9.71 -2.58 -22.00
CA SER A 173 10.78 -3.36 -21.39
C SER A 173 11.94 -2.54 -20.82
N ASP A 174 11.84 -1.20 -20.81
CA ASP A 174 12.91 -0.32 -20.33
C ASP A 174 12.92 -0.27 -18.80
N PHE A 175 13.59 -1.23 -18.19
CA PHE A 175 13.77 -1.33 -16.75
C PHE A 175 15.26 -1.53 -16.37
N SER A 176 15.62 -1.09 -15.18
CA SER A 176 16.89 -1.39 -14.51
C SER A 176 16.68 -1.73 -13.03
#